data_c1576e9af7464ad699d4bb8e551dcf50
#
_entry.id   c1576e9af7464ad699d4bb8e551dcf50
#
_cell.length_a   1.000
_cell.length_b   1.000
_cell.length_c   1.000
_cell.angle_alpha   90.00
_cell.angle_beta   90.00
_cell.angle_gamma   90.00
#
_symmetry.space_group_name_H-M   'P 1'
#
loop_
_entity.id
_entity.type
_entity.pdbx_description
1 polymer ?
#
loop_
_entity_poly.entity_id
_entity_poly.type
_entity_poly.pdbx_seq_one_letter_code
_entity_poly.pdbx_strand_id
1 'polypeptide(L)'
;MLASLAVLSGCSAWTRRDAPAEPQVPVAAPQAPAKGAYYKDDGPGAHPPADLAAIPDAVPRVEPLNRFANRPYQAFGKDYVPLTRVAPFRETGIASWYGRRYHAGATSSGERYDMYAMTAAHPTLPIPSYARVTNLANGRSVVVRINDRGPFHADRIIDLSYTAAWKLGYVEAGSARVEVEGVVPGGAPPVPVASAREPAPPPTSKADGGGLFVQLGAFSSREAAENFRARVARELAWLSEEIQVVAGGALYRLQLGPYGAQEDARRIADRIQSELSLRPLIVSR
;
A
#
# COMPACT_ATOMS: atom_id res chain seq x y z
N MET A 1 -1.01 92.80 9.79
CA MET A 1 -1.72 91.82 10.57
C MET A 1 -1.88 90.55 9.77
N LEU A 2 -0.97 89.60 9.86
CA LEU A 2 -0.95 88.37 9.16
C LEU A 2 -1.19 87.28 10.19
N ALA A 3 -2.26 86.51 10.06
CA ALA A 3 -2.54 85.36 10.89
C ALA A 3 -2.02 84.10 10.16
N SER A 4 -1.06 83.41 10.80
CA SER A 4 -0.54 82.11 10.32
C SER A 4 -1.39 80.98 10.79
N LEU A 5 -1.92 80.20 9.86
CA LEU A 5 -2.65 78.97 10.14
C LEU A 5 -1.64 77.81 10.16
N ALA A 6 -1.48 77.15 11.28
CA ALA A 6 -0.68 75.94 11.45
C ALA A 6 -1.54 74.72 11.16
N VAL A 7 -1.17 73.91 10.17
CA VAL A 7 -1.77 72.64 9.82
C VAL A 7 -1.03 71.52 10.57
N LEU A 8 -1.70 70.87 11.48
CA LEU A 8 -1.21 69.67 12.20
C LEU A 8 -1.52 68.43 11.35
N SER A 9 -0.51 67.81 10.75
CA SER A 9 -0.58 66.50 10.11
C SER A 9 -0.39 65.41 11.13
N GLY A 10 -1.47 64.75 11.51
CA GLY A 10 -1.42 63.58 12.38
C GLY A 10 -1.11 62.32 11.60
N CYS A 11 0.11 61.77 11.77
CA CYS A 11 0.45 60.42 11.29
C CYS A 11 -0.10 59.37 12.26
N SER A 12 -1.14 58.64 11.84
CA SER A 12 -1.63 57.45 12.53
C SER A 12 -0.69 56.29 12.23
N ALA A 13 0.20 55.96 13.16
CA ALA A 13 0.98 54.72 13.10
C ALA A 13 0.06 53.55 13.50
N TRP A 14 -0.29 52.74 12.51
CA TRP A 14 -1.02 51.48 12.71
C TRP A 14 -0.01 50.43 13.18
N THR A 15 0.05 50.16 14.46
CA THR A 15 0.82 49.08 15.04
C THR A 15 0.15 47.77 14.65
N ARG A 16 0.80 46.96 13.77
CA ARG A 16 0.46 45.55 13.60
C ARG A 16 0.67 44.85 14.92
N ARG A 17 -0.40 44.33 15.49
CA ARG A 17 -0.29 43.34 16.54
C ARG A 17 0.23 42.06 15.92
N ASP A 18 1.43 41.67 16.26
CA ASP A 18 1.95 40.33 15.97
C ASP A 18 1.08 39.32 16.71
N ALA A 19 0.50 38.38 15.95
CA ALA A 19 -0.20 37.24 16.52
C ALA A 19 0.80 36.39 17.31
N PRO A 20 0.40 35.82 18.47
CA PRO A 20 1.28 34.94 19.23
C PRO A 20 1.68 33.76 18.36
N ALA A 21 2.96 33.48 18.23
CA ALA A 21 3.48 32.28 17.59
C ALA A 21 2.98 31.05 18.36
N GLU A 22 2.28 30.14 17.68
CA GLU A 22 1.93 28.84 18.24
C GLU A 22 3.22 28.11 18.68
N PRO A 23 3.22 27.49 19.87
CA PRO A 23 4.38 26.73 20.33
C PRO A 23 4.62 25.55 19.37
N GLN A 24 5.71 25.62 18.62
CA GLN A 24 6.21 24.47 17.85
C GLN A 24 6.63 23.40 18.85
N VAL A 25 5.85 22.33 18.95
CA VAL A 25 6.22 21.13 19.70
C VAL A 25 7.46 20.56 19.02
N PRO A 26 8.61 20.41 19.70
CA PRO A 26 9.77 19.79 19.09
C PRO A 26 9.40 18.36 18.69
N VAL A 27 9.44 18.04 17.40
CA VAL A 27 9.39 16.66 16.93
C VAL A 27 10.68 16.01 17.42
N ALA A 28 10.58 15.23 18.48
CA ALA A 28 11.70 14.47 19.00
C ALA A 28 12.29 13.60 17.88
N ALA A 29 13.57 13.77 17.59
CA ALA A 29 14.29 12.89 16.68
C ALA A 29 14.13 11.44 17.19
N PRO A 30 13.87 10.45 16.30
CA PRO A 30 13.75 9.06 16.69
C PRO A 30 15.05 8.64 17.38
N GLN A 31 14.95 8.22 18.64
CA GLN A 31 16.08 7.66 19.36
C GLN A 31 16.43 6.32 18.72
N ALA A 32 17.74 6.04 18.51
CA ALA A 32 18.20 4.75 18.03
C ALA A 32 17.75 3.66 19.01
N PRO A 33 17.09 2.59 18.54
CA PRO A 33 16.58 1.56 19.43
C PRO A 33 17.72 0.81 20.12
N ALA A 34 17.44 0.27 21.32
CA ALA A 34 18.37 -0.51 22.11
C ALA A 34 18.87 -1.74 21.32
N LYS A 35 20.13 -2.16 21.55
CA LYS A 35 20.70 -3.37 20.97
C LYS A 35 19.79 -4.57 21.24
N GLY A 36 19.40 -5.30 20.17
CA GLY A 36 18.53 -6.49 20.27
C GLY A 36 17.06 -6.26 19.87
N ALA A 37 16.67 -5.03 19.53
CA ALA A 37 15.28 -4.72 19.15
C ALA A 37 14.89 -5.22 17.73
N TYR A 38 15.85 -5.62 16.90
CA TYR A 38 15.60 -6.03 15.53
C TYR A 38 15.76 -7.53 15.32
N TYR A 39 14.92 -8.10 14.45
CA TYR A 39 14.97 -9.52 14.11
C TYR A 39 16.34 -9.91 13.58
N LYS A 40 16.98 -10.88 14.26
CA LYS A 40 18.32 -11.39 13.90
C LYS A 40 19.36 -10.29 13.64
N ASP A 41 19.33 -9.21 14.37
CA ASP A 41 20.27 -8.09 14.24
C ASP A 41 20.20 -7.34 12.89
N ASP A 42 19.09 -7.46 12.16
CA ASP A 42 18.87 -6.76 10.90
C ASP A 42 18.34 -5.33 11.12
N GLY A 43 19.11 -4.55 11.85
CA GLY A 43 18.76 -3.16 12.18
C GLY A 43 19.31 -2.13 11.19
N PRO A 44 19.25 -0.85 11.58
CA PRO A 44 19.90 0.23 10.84
C PRO A 44 21.41 -0.01 10.74
N GLY A 45 22.03 0.48 9.68
CA GLY A 45 23.50 0.45 9.54
C GLY A 45 24.20 1.19 10.68
N ALA A 46 25.50 0.93 10.85
CA ALA A 46 26.32 1.60 11.88
C ALA A 46 26.39 3.13 11.68
N HIS A 47 26.23 3.59 10.45
CA HIS A 47 26.35 5.00 10.06
C HIS A 47 25.18 5.39 9.13
N PRO A 48 23.95 5.51 9.66
CA PRO A 48 22.84 5.97 8.82
C PRO A 48 23.08 7.41 8.36
N PRO A 49 22.57 7.80 7.18
CA PRO A 49 22.57 9.20 6.74
C PRO A 49 21.97 10.09 7.83
N ALA A 50 22.58 11.27 8.03
CA ALA A 50 22.17 12.21 9.07
C ALA A 50 20.72 12.70 8.90
N ASP A 51 20.24 12.77 7.65
CA ASP A 51 18.88 13.20 7.32
C ASP A 51 18.20 12.22 6.35
N LEU A 52 17.52 11.23 6.91
CA LEU A 52 16.72 10.28 6.14
C LEU A 52 15.48 10.93 5.52
N ALA A 53 15.00 12.05 6.09
CA ALA A 53 13.86 12.77 5.54
C ALA A 53 14.19 13.46 4.22
N ALA A 54 15.43 13.91 4.05
CA ALA A 54 15.90 14.57 2.82
C ALA A 54 16.09 13.60 1.64
N ILE A 55 16.15 12.29 1.87
CA ILE A 55 16.25 11.31 0.77
C ILE A 55 14.98 11.39 -0.07
N PRO A 56 15.04 11.76 -1.37
CA PRO A 56 13.83 11.92 -2.18
C PRO A 56 13.16 10.57 -2.45
N ASP A 57 11.86 10.59 -2.62
CA ASP A 57 11.11 9.44 -3.11
C ASP A 57 11.60 9.01 -4.50
N ALA A 58 11.37 7.74 -4.86
CA ALA A 58 11.69 7.26 -6.18
C ALA A 58 10.87 8.00 -7.24
N VAL A 59 11.54 8.47 -8.30
CA VAL A 59 10.89 9.17 -9.42
C VAL A 59 10.47 8.14 -10.47
N PRO A 60 9.16 7.92 -10.69
CA PRO A 60 8.67 6.96 -11.67
C PRO A 60 9.10 7.32 -13.09
N ARG A 61 9.71 6.37 -13.77
CA ARG A 61 10.14 6.50 -15.17
C ARG A 61 9.90 5.20 -15.93
N VAL A 62 9.79 5.28 -17.23
CA VAL A 62 9.71 4.09 -18.08
C VAL A 62 11.08 3.42 -18.12
N GLU A 63 11.16 2.19 -17.67
CA GLU A 63 12.37 1.36 -17.68
C GLU A 63 12.12 0.04 -18.40
N PRO A 64 13.11 -0.51 -19.12
CA PRO A 64 12.99 -1.84 -19.69
C PRO A 64 12.87 -2.88 -18.58
N LEU A 65 11.92 -3.79 -18.70
CA LEU A 65 11.72 -4.86 -17.72
C LEU A 65 12.90 -5.85 -17.72
N ASN A 66 13.32 -6.24 -16.53
CA ASN A 66 14.37 -7.24 -16.35
C ASN A 66 13.87 -8.62 -16.83
N ARG A 67 14.50 -9.18 -17.85
CA ARG A 67 14.08 -10.43 -18.47
C ARG A 67 14.22 -11.66 -17.56
N PHE A 68 15.08 -11.61 -16.55
CA PHE A 68 15.33 -12.73 -15.64
C PHE A 68 14.45 -12.65 -14.40
N ALA A 69 14.40 -11.48 -13.75
CA ALA A 69 13.64 -11.27 -12.55
C ALA A 69 12.11 -11.37 -12.73
N ASN A 70 11.62 -11.27 -13.99
CA ASN A 70 10.19 -11.35 -14.30
C ASN A 70 9.75 -12.72 -14.84
N ARG A 71 10.59 -13.76 -14.74
CA ARG A 71 10.19 -15.14 -15.05
C ARG A 71 9.41 -15.73 -13.86
N PRO A 72 8.52 -16.71 -14.12
CA PRO A 72 7.99 -17.54 -13.05
C PRO A 72 9.13 -18.16 -12.23
N TYR A 73 8.97 -18.18 -10.93
CA TYR A 73 9.98 -18.71 -10.01
C TYR A 73 9.33 -19.40 -8.81
N GLN A 74 10.10 -20.23 -8.12
CA GLN A 74 9.68 -20.91 -6.92
C GLN A 74 10.53 -20.43 -5.73
N ALA A 75 9.88 -20.13 -4.60
CA ALA A 75 10.55 -19.83 -3.35
C ALA A 75 9.79 -20.46 -2.18
N PHE A 76 10.52 -21.14 -1.29
CA PHE A 76 9.96 -21.84 -0.12
C PHE A 76 8.77 -22.77 -0.45
N GLY A 77 8.86 -23.49 -1.57
CA GLY A 77 7.83 -24.43 -2.02
C GLY A 77 6.57 -23.80 -2.62
N LYS A 78 6.54 -22.48 -2.79
CA LYS A 78 5.42 -21.75 -3.42
C LYS A 78 5.84 -21.19 -4.78
N ASP A 79 4.95 -21.33 -5.77
CA ASP A 79 5.15 -20.77 -7.11
C ASP A 79 4.68 -19.31 -7.17
N TYR A 80 5.47 -18.49 -7.84
CA TYR A 80 5.20 -17.08 -8.09
C TYR A 80 5.25 -16.78 -9.59
N VAL A 81 4.24 -16.08 -10.09
CA VAL A 81 4.17 -15.64 -11.48
C VAL A 81 4.17 -14.11 -11.51
N PRO A 82 5.32 -13.47 -11.80
CA PRO A 82 5.38 -12.02 -11.91
C PRO A 82 4.51 -11.48 -13.06
N LEU A 83 4.00 -10.28 -12.86
CA LEU A 83 3.30 -9.54 -13.90
C LEU A 83 4.28 -9.19 -15.04
N THR A 84 3.83 -9.34 -16.26
CA THR A 84 4.65 -9.15 -17.47
C THR A 84 4.64 -7.71 -18.01
N ARG A 85 3.86 -6.83 -17.41
CA ARG A 85 3.74 -5.41 -17.79
C ARG A 85 3.40 -4.55 -16.59
N VAL A 86 3.83 -3.29 -16.64
CA VAL A 86 3.37 -2.28 -15.66
C VAL A 86 1.90 -1.96 -15.97
N ALA A 87 1.04 -2.13 -14.99
CA ALA A 87 -0.40 -1.91 -15.08
C ALA A 87 -0.92 -1.37 -13.74
N PRO A 88 -2.12 -0.80 -13.69
CA PRO A 88 -2.77 -0.45 -12.44
C PRO A 88 -2.82 -1.66 -11.51
N PHE A 89 -2.35 -1.47 -10.29
CA PHE A 89 -2.25 -2.50 -9.25
C PHE A 89 -2.61 -1.87 -7.92
N ARG A 90 -3.37 -2.59 -7.10
CA ARG A 90 -3.67 -2.18 -5.72
C ARG A 90 -3.83 -3.41 -4.86
N GLU A 91 -3.11 -3.42 -3.74
CA GLU A 91 -3.17 -4.49 -2.74
C GLU A 91 -3.03 -3.91 -1.34
N THR A 92 -3.75 -4.48 -0.37
CA THR A 92 -3.65 -4.11 1.04
C THR A 92 -3.17 -5.30 1.85
N GLY A 93 -2.16 -5.10 2.67
CA GLY A 93 -1.60 -6.17 3.50
C GLY A 93 -0.55 -5.66 4.45
N ILE A 94 0.29 -6.57 4.95
CA ILE A 94 1.38 -6.24 5.87
C ILE A 94 2.66 -5.97 5.09
N ALA A 95 3.29 -4.82 5.37
CA ALA A 95 4.64 -4.51 4.98
C ALA A 95 5.61 -4.81 6.12
N SER A 96 6.81 -5.25 5.78
CA SER A 96 7.97 -5.21 6.67
C SER A 96 9.13 -4.46 5.99
N TRP A 97 10.30 -4.52 6.56
CA TRP A 97 11.49 -3.90 5.97
C TRP A 97 12.71 -4.79 6.18
N TYR A 98 13.73 -4.60 5.35
CA TYR A 98 15.00 -5.31 5.42
C TYR A 98 16.14 -4.30 5.52
N GLY A 99 17.12 -4.60 6.38
CA GLY A 99 18.12 -3.65 6.84
C GLY A 99 19.54 -4.02 6.45
N ARG A 100 20.47 -3.78 7.38
CA ARG A 100 21.92 -3.88 7.17
C ARG A 100 22.41 -5.24 6.73
N ARG A 101 21.71 -6.31 7.12
CA ARG A 101 22.08 -7.69 6.79
C ARG A 101 22.09 -7.96 5.29
N TYR A 102 21.21 -7.28 4.56
CA TYR A 102 21.06 -7.42 3.12
C TYR A 102 21.76 -6.30 2.35
N HIS A 103 22.24 -5.25 3.07
CA HIS A 103 22.90 -4.10 2.46
C HIS A 103 24.10 -4.51 1.62
N ALA A 104 24.25 -3.93 0.42
CA ALA A 104 25.23 -4.26 -0.59
C ALA A 104 25.13 -5.68 -1.21
N GLY A 105 24.16 -6.50 -0.79
CA GLY A 105 23.83 -7.76 -1.45
C GLY A 105 23.20 -7.57 -2.82
N ALA A 106 23.21 -8.60 -3.66
CA ALA A 106 22.55 -8.56 -4.97
C ALA A 106 21.04 -8.76 -4.81
N THR A 107 20.26 -7.91 -5.46
CA THR A 107 18.81 -8.05 -5.61
C THR A 107 18.46 -8.97 -6.77
N SER A 108 17.21 -9.35 -6.91
CA SER A 108 16.71 -10.14 -8.04
C SER A 108 16.87 -9.43 -9.40
N SER A 109 16.97 -8.09 -9.41
CA SER A 109 17.28 -7.32 -10.62
C SER A 109 18.75 -7.40 -11.01
N GLY A 110 19.64 -7.87 -10.11
CA GLY A 110 21.09 -7.82 -10.24
C GLY A 110 21.73 -6.53 -9.69
N GLU A 111 20.94 -5.59 -9.24
CA GLU A 111 21.42 -4.36 -8.58
C GLU A 111 21.91 -4.66 -7.17
N ARG A 112 22.79 -3.82 -6.64
CA ARG A 112 23.15 -3.89 -5.22
C ARG A 112 22.05 -3.27 -4.38
N TYR A 113 21.62 -3.98 -3.35
CA TYR A 113 20.65 -3.44 -2.40
C TYR A 113 21.29 -2.31 -1.57
N ASP A 114 20.67 -1.15 -1.62
CA ASP A 114 20.97 -0.02 -0.73
C ASP A 114 19.80 0.20 0.22
N MET A 115 20.01 -0.09 1.50
CA MET A 115 18.98 0.07 2.53
C MET A 115 18.54 1.53 2.73
N TYR A 116 19.32 2.48 2.24
CA TYR A 116 19.01 3.92 2.32
C TYR A 116 18.33 4.46 1.05
N ALA A 117 18.30 3.71 -0.04
CA ALA A 117 17.55 4.09 -1.24
C ALA A 117 16.06 3.83 -1.08
N MET A 118 15.21 4.52 -1.86
CA MET A 118 13.76 4.33 -1.84
C MET A 118 13.37 3.16 -2.74
N THR A 119 13.63 1.93 -2.25
CA THR A 119 13.39 0.66 -2.98
C THR A 119 12.55 -0.31 -2.16
N ALA A 120 12.04 -1.34 -2.85
CA ALA A 120 11.29 -2.41 -2.20
C ALA A 120 11.39 -3.74 -2.97
N ALA A 121 11.10 -4.83 -2.24
CA ALA A 121 10.88 -6.16 -2.77
C ALA A 121 9.37 -6.47 -2.82
N HIS A 122 8.91 -6.99 -3.96
CA HIS A 122 7.53 -7.43 -4.14
C HIS A 122 7.50 -8.77 -4.90
N PRO A 123 6.61 -9.73 -4.51
CA PRO A 123 6.64 -11.06 -5.11
C PRO A 123 6.26 -11.07 -6.59
N THR A 124 5.35 -10.21 -7.04
CA THR A 124 4.78 -10.31 -8.38
C THR A 124 4.78 -9.04 -9.21
N LEU A 125 4.95 -7.85 -8.62
CA LEU A 125 5.07 -6.61 -9.42
C LEU A 125 6.24 -6.70 -10.41
N PRO A 126 6.13 -6.09 -11.61
CA PRO A 126 7.23 -6.12 -12.58
C PRO A 126 8.50 -5.50 -12.00
N ILE A 127 9.64 -6.02 -12.37
CA ILE A 127 10.97 -5.47 -12.04
C ILE A 127 11.64 -4.96 -13.31
N PRO A 128 12.08 -3.68 -13.33
CA PRO A 128 11.75 -2.63 -12.39
C PRO A 128 10.34 -2.07 -12.60
N SER A 129 9.72 -1.62 -11.53
CA SER A 129 8.48 -0.84 -11.55
C SER A 129 8.44 0.10 -10.35
N TYR A 130 7.36 0.84 -10.19
CA TYR A 130 7.21 1.79 -9.09
C TYR A 130 5.90 1.55 -8.38
N ALA A 131 5.90 1.74 -7.07
CA ALA A 131 4.71 1.64 -6.25
C ALA A 131 4.65 2.80 -5.26
N ARG A 132 3.45 3.34 -5.05
CA ARG A 132 3.11 4.15 -3.89
C ARG A 132 2.75 3.21 -2.77
N VAL A 133 3.33 3.41 -1.61
CA VAL A 133 3.02 2.65 -0.40
C VAL A 133 2.49 3.62 0.63
N THR A 134 1.30 3.35 1.16
CA THR A 134 0.63 4.17 2.17
C THR A 134 0.47 3.37 3.45
N ASN A 135 0.97 3.88 4.57
CA ASN A 135 0.73 3.31 5.89
C ASN A 135 -0.68 3.70 6.35
N LEU A 136 -1.56 2.70 6.48
CA LEU A 136 -2.97 2.92 6.80
C LEU A 136 -3.23 3.39 8.25
N ALA A 137 -2.24 3.26 9.14
CA ALA A 137 -2.38 3.70 10.53
C ALA A 137 -2.17 5.21 10.70
N ASN A 138 -1.36 5.84 9.83
CA ASN A 138 -1.00 7.26 9.98
C ASN A 138 -1.14 8.08 8.69
N GLY A 139 -1.54 7.47 7.57
CA GLY A 139 -1.75 8.13 6.28
C GLY A 139 -0.46 8.56 5.55
N ARG A 140 0.73 8.30 6.10
CA ARG A 140 1.99 8.62 5.42
C ARG A 140 2.16 7.76 4.18
N SER A 141 2.66 8.34 3.11
CA SER A 141 2.92 7.62 1.86
C SER A 141 4.29 7.96 1.29
N VAL A 142 4.87 7.00 0.57
CA VAL A 142 6.14 7.14 -0.16
C VAL A 142 6.00 6.48 -1.52
N VAL A 143 6.85 6.89 -2.47
CA VAL A 143 7.03 6.17 -3.73
C VAL A 143 8.36 5.41 -3.69
N VAL A 144 8.29 4.11 -3.98
CA VAL A 144 9.46 3.22 -4.01
C VAL A 144 9.63 2.59 -5.39
N ARG A 145 10.86 2.24 -5.75
CA ARG A 145 11.18 1.45 -6.93
C ARG A 145 11.25 -0.02 -6.56
N ILE A 146 10.49 -0.86 -7.23
CA ILE A 146 10.50 -2.32 -7.06
C ILE A 146 11.68 -2.87 -7.85
N ASN A 147 12.68 -3.38 -7.16
CA ASN A 147 13.89 -3.92 -7.75
C ASN A 147 14.29 -5.30 -7.20
N ASP A 148 13.48 -5.87 -6.30
CA ASP A 148 13.75 -7.16 -5.70
C ASP A 148 12.51 -8.05 -5.59
N ARG A 149 12.71 -9.36 -5.33
CA ARG A 149 11.69 -10.37 -5.07
C ARG A 149 11.59 -10.70 -3.59
N GLY A 150 10.39 -10.91 -3.13
CA GLY A 150 9.96 -11.12 -1.75
C GLY A 150 8.82 -10.16 -1.42
N PRO A 151 8.26 -10.24 -0.21
CA PRO A 151 8.50 -11.25 0.82
C PRO A 151 8.02 -12.64 0.44
N PHE A 152 8.59 -13.66 1.12
CA PHE A 152 8.16 -15.05 0.98
C PHE A 152 7.46 -15.59 2.22
N HIS A 153 7.26 -14.76 3.24
CA HIS A 153 6.41 -15.04 4.39
C HIS A 153 4.94 -14.78 4.03
N ALA A 154 4.05 -15.70 4.41
CA ALA A 154 2.67 -15.74 3.93
C ALA A 154 1.83 -14.48 4.26
N ASP A 155 2.17 -13.77 5.32
CA ASP A 155 1.37 -12.66 5.83
C ASP A 155 1.82 -11.29 5.30
N ARG A 156 2.90 -11.24 4.51
CA ARG A 156 3.47 -9.99 4.00
C ARG A 156 3.28 -9.86 2.49
N ILE A 157 3.05 -8.63 2.05
CA ILE A 157 2.87 -8.32 0.62
C ILE A 157 4.06 -7.55 0.03
N ILE A 158 4.82 -6.82 0.86
CA ILE A 158 5.94 -5.99 0.42
C ILE A 158 6.99 -5.89 1.55
N ASP A 159 8.26 -5.89 1.18
CA ASP A 159 9.36 -5.55 2.07
C ASP A 159 10.03 -4.27 1.59
N LEU A 160 10.08 -3.26 2.45
CA LEU A 160 10.61 -1.94 2.12
C LEU A 160 12.08 -1.79 2.55
N SER A 161 12.78 -0.86 1.92
CA SER A 161 14.06 -0.39 2.43
C SER A 161 13.90 0.27 3.80
N TYR A 162 14.99 0.36 4.55
CA TYR A 162 15.01 1.02 5.86
C TYR A 162 14.48 2.46 5.78
N THR A 163 14.97 3.25 4.82
CA THR A 163 14.52 4.64 4.64
C THR A 163 13.03 4.75 4.32
N ALA A 164 12.51 3.88 3.46
CA ALA A 164 11.10 3.89 3.11
C ALA A 164 10.22 3.55 4.33
N ALA A 165 10.60 2.54 5.12
CA ALA A 165 9.91 2.18 6.36
C ALA A 165 10.00 3.29 7.42
N TRP A 166 11.16 3.96 7.52
CA TRP A 166 11.36 5.10 8.41
C TRP A 166 10.44 6.26 8.05
N LYS A 167 10.36 6.64 6.78
CA LYS A 167 9.46 7.69 6.30
C LYS A 167 7.99 7.36 6.56
N LEU A 168 7.60 6.10 6.40
CA LEU A 168 6.26 5.62 6.71
C LEU A 168 5.98 5.52 8.20
N GLY A 169 7.03 5.62 9.06
CA GLY A 169 6.90 5.69 10.52
C GLY A 169 6.61 4.35 11.19
N TYR A 170 7.11 3.23 10.66
CA TYR A 170 6.91 1.92 11.30
C TYR A 170 8.19 1.11 11.54
N VAL A 171 9.38 1.70 11.37
CA VAL A 171 10.66 1.01 11.59
C VAL A 171 10.69 0.31 12.93
N GLU A 172 10.32 1.00 14.02
CA GLU A 172 10.36 0.48 15.38
C GLU A 172 9.35 -0.66 15.60
N ALA A 173 8.19 -0.58 14.95
CA ALA A 173 7.18 -1.63 15.00
C ALA A 173 7.55 -2.85 14.14
N GLY A 174 8.55 -2.72 13.25
CA GLY A 174 9.01 -3.77 12.35
C GLY A 174 8.06 -4.08 11.19
N SER A 175 6.80 -3.77 11.32
CA SER A 175 5.76 -4.00 10.31
C SER A 175 4.60 -3.03 10.44
N ALA A 176 3.86 -2.83 9.35
CA ALA A 176 2.64 -2.02 9.33
C ALA A 176 1.65 -2.56 8.30
N ARG A 177 0.38 -2.25 8.52
CA ARG A 177 -0.65 -2.46 7.50
C ARG A 177 -0.57 -1.33 6.47
N VAL A 178 -0.35 -1.69 5.21
CA VAL A 178 -0.17 -0.74 4.11
C VAL A 178 -1.12 -1.03 2.96
N GLU A 179 -1.33 0.00 2.14
CA GLU A 179 -1.85 -0.11 0.79
C GLU A 179 -0.69 0.10 -0.20
N VAL A 180 -0.56 -0.78 -1.18
CA VAL A 180 0.42 -0.72 -2.27
C VAL A 180 -0.32 -0.44 -3.57
N GLU A 181 0.02 0.66 -4.23
CA GLU A 181 -0.54 1.06 -5.53
C GLU A 181 0.57 1.10 -6.58
N GLY A 182 0.40 0.36 -7.68
CA GLY A 182 1.32 0.42 -8.81
C GLY A 182 1.27 1.78 -9.50
N VAL A 183 2.42 2.40 -9.70
CA VAL A 183 2.54 3.69 -10.40
C VAL A 183 2.94 3.44 -11.85
N VAL A 184 2.09 3.91 -12.78
CA VAL A 184 2.37 3.85 -14.22
C VAL A 184 3.08 5.15 -14.62
N PRO A 185 4.36 5.10 -15.08
CA PRO A 185 5.07 6.30 -15.51
C PRO A 185 4.36 6.99 -16.69
N GLY A 186 4.22 8.31 -16.63
CA GLY A 186 3.49 9.09 -17.65
C GLY A 186 1.97 9.09 -17.51
N GLY A 187 1.41 8.32 -16.57
CA GLY A 187 0.04 8.46 -16.14
C GLY A 187 -0.17 9.77 -15.36
N ALA A 188 -1.40 10.25 -15.32
CA ALA A 188 -1.71 11.41 -14.47
C ALA A 188 -1.22 11.12 -13.03
N PRO A 189 -0.58 12.10 -12.37
CA PRO A 189 -0.18 11.91 -10.98
C PRO A 189 -1.42 11.51 -10.20
N PRO A 190 -1.34 10.49 -9.32
CA PRO A 190 -2.43 10.21 -8.41
C PRO A 190 -2.70 11.51 -7.66
N VAL A 191 -3.89 12.06 -7.83
CA VAL A 191 -4.34 13.24 -7.07
C VAL A 191 -4.06 12.98 -5.60
N PRO A 192 -3.39 13.89 -4.87
CA PRO A 192 -3.26 13.77 -3.43
C PRO A 192 -4.67 13.63 -2.89
N VAL A 193 -5.03 12.47 -2.40
CA VAL A 193 -6.24 12.36 -1.58
C VAL A 193 -5.91 13.12 -0.30
N ALA A 194 -6.28 14.40 -0.31
CA ALA A 194 -6.36 15.17 0.91
C ALA A 194 -7.12 14.31 1.90
N SER A 195 -6.48 14.13 3.06
CA SER A 195 -6.96 13.47 4.27
C SER A 195 -8.38 12.91 4.11
N ALA A 196 -8.50 11.61 3.94
CA ALA A 196 -9.81 10.99 3.82
C ALA A 196 -10.63 11.39 5.03
N ARG A 197 -11.50 12.36 4.85
CA ARG A 197 -12.73 12.44 5.61
C ARG A 197 -13.25 11.01 5.64
N GLU A 198 -13.53 10.54 6.82
CA GLU A 198 -14.33 9.34 7.08
C GLU A 198 -15.31 9.16 5.92
N PRO A 199 -15.31 8.01 5.21
CA PRO A 199 -16.18 7.85 4.06
C PRO A 199 -17.59 8.14 4.56
N ALA A 200 -18.17 9.21 4.01
CA ALA A 200 -19.59 9.43 4.16
C ALA A 200 -20.26 8.11 3.76
N PRO A 201 -21.27 7.65 4.49
CA PRO A 201 -21.98 6.43 4.14
C PRO A 201 -22.34 6.56 2.65
N PRO A 202 -22.13 5.50 1.86
CA PRO A 202 -22.41 5.56 0.43
C PRO A 202 -23.82 6.10 0.26
N PRO A 203 -24.03 7.00 -0.72
CA PRO A 203 -25.40 7.46 -0.98
C PRO A 203 -26.24 6.20 -1.16
N THR A 204 -27.29 6.10 -0.39
CA THR A 204 -28.31 5.08 -0.56
C THR A 204 -28.92 5.25 -1.95
N SER A 205 -28.27 4.67 -2.95
CA SER A 205 -28.92 4.44 -4.22
C SER A 205 -30.04 3.45 -3.93
N LYS A 206 -31.25 3.91 -4.12
CA LYS A 206 -32.46 3.11 -4.04
C LYS A 206 -32.23 1.84 -4.84
N ALA A 207 -32.45 0.71 -4.16
CA ALA A 207 -32.36 -0.63 -4.71
C ALA A 207 -33.29 -0.76 -5.91
N ASP A 208 -32.69 -0.85 -7.08
CA ASP A 208 -33.30 -1.60 -8.17
C ASP A 208 -32.68 -3.00 -8.13
N GLY A 209 -33.42 -3.96 -7.60
CA GLY A 209 -33.29 -5.41 -7.81
C GLY A 209 -31.92 -6.11 -7.59
N GLY A 210 -30.94 -5.48 -6.94
CA GLY A 210 -29.58 -6.03 -6.79
C GLY A 210 -29.38 -6.80 -5.49
N GLY A 211 -29.06 -8.10 -5.60
CA GLY A 211 -28.70 -8.95 -4.44
C GLY A 211 -27.31 -8.65 -3.89
N LEU A 212 -27.09 -9.05 -2.64
CA LEU A 212 -25.77 -9.08 -2.01
C LEU A 212 -25.02 -10.35 -2.42
N PHE A 213 -23.74 -10.23 -2.75
CA PHE A 213 -22.91 -11.36 -3.14
C PHE A 213 -21.65 -11.41 -2.28
N VAL A 214 -21.17 -12.63 -2.01
CA VAL A 214 -19.87 -12.88 -1.39
C VAL A 214 -18.85 -13.18 -2.49
N GLN A 215 -17.94 -12.26 -2.76
CA GLN A 215 -16.89 -12.43 -3.75
C GLN A 215 -15.68 -13.13 -3.13
N LEU A 216 -15.29 -14.28 -3.67
CA LEU A 216 -14.18 -15.11 -3.20
C LEU A 216 -12.85 -14.75 -3.85
N GLY A 217 -12.89 -14.11 -5.02
CA GLY A 217 -11.71 -13.74 -5.77
C GLY A 217 -12.02 -13.07 -7.09
N ALA A 218 -10.98 -12.51 -7.72
CA ALA A 218 -11.02 -11.96 -9.06
C ALA A 218 -9.78 -12.43 -9.83
N PHE A 219 -9.96 -12.89 -11.06
CA PHE A 219 -8.95 -13.56 -11.88
C PHE A 219 -8.84 -12.91 -13.24
N SER A 220 -7.64 -12.88 -13.79
CA SER A 220 -7.39 -12.35 -15.13
C SER A 220 -7.80 -13.29 -16.27
N SER A 221 -8.01 -14.59 -15.98
CA SER A 221 -8.47 -15.56 -16.96
C SER A 221 -9.66 -16.36 -16.42
N ARG A 222 -10.54 -16.79 -17.32
CA ARG A 222 -11.67 -17.64 -17.01
C ARG A 222 -11.21 -19.00 -16.47
N GLU A 223 -10.16 -19.56 -17.05
CA GLU A 223 -9.58 -20.83 -16.64
C GLU A 223 -9.11 -20.80 -15.19
N ALA A 224 -8.40 -19.75 -14.77
CA ALA A 224 -7.95 -19.58 -13.39
C ALA A 224 -9.14 -19.46 -12.43
N ALA A 225 -10.21 -18.75 -12.81
CA ALA A 225 -11.42 -18.65 -12.02
C ALA A 225 -12.14 -20.00 -11.88
N GLU A 226 -12.25 -20.79 -12.96
CA GLU A 226 -12.88 -22.11 -12.94
C GLU A 226 -12.06 -23.13 -12.13
N ASN A 227 -10.74 -23.11 -12.25
CA ASN A 227 -9.86 -23.96 -11.45
C ASN A 227 -9.99 -23.64 -9.95
N PHE A 228 -10.07 -22.35 -9.62
CA PHE A 228 -10.27 -21.93 -8.25
C PHE A 228 -11.68 -22.30 -7.75
N ARG A 229 -12.72 -22.16 -8.57
CA ARG A 229 -14.08 -22.62 -8.27
C ARG A 229 -14.13 -24.10 -7.93
N ALA A 230 -13.50 -24.93 -8.77
CA ALA A 230 -13.45 -26.38 -8.57
C ALA A 230 -12.72 -26.76 -7.27
N ARG A 231 -11.69 -26.00 -6.88
CA ARG A 231 -11.00 -26.20 -5.60
C ARG A 231 -11.91 -25.84 -4.42
N VAL A 232 -12.50 -24.63 -4.43
CA VAL A 232 -13.38 -24.16 -3.37
C VAL A 232 -14.59 -25.11 -3.19
N ALA A 233 -15.20 -25.58 -4.28
CA ALA A 233 -16.32 -26.52 -4.21
C ALA A 233 -15.94 -27.87 -3.57
N ARG A 234 -14.68 -28.31 -3.72
CA ARG A 234 -14.20 -29.53 -3.05
C ARG A 234 -13.89 -29.32 -1.56
N GLU A 235 -13.34 -28.17 -1.22
CA GLU A 235 -12.90 -27.84 0.15
C GLU A 235 -14.09 -27.42 1.03
N LEU A 236 -15.15 -26.83 0.44
CA LEU A 236 -16.36 -26.39 1.13
C LEU A 236 -17.56 -27.28 0.78
N ALA A 237 -17.48 -28.55 1.11
CA ALA A 237 -18.58 -29.53 0.81
C ALA A 237 -19.91 -29.17 1.48
N TRP A 238 -19.94 -28.32 2.49
CA TRP A 238 -21.13 -27.82 3.16
C TRP A 238 -21.84 -26.70 2.40
N LEU A 239 -21.14 -26.09 1.39
CA LEU A 239 -21.68 -24.98 0.63
C LEU A 239 -22.73 -25.47 -0.34
N SER A 240 -24.00 -25.12 -0.08
CA SER A 240 -25.14 -25.51 -0.94
C SER A 240 -25.37 -24.50 -2.08
N GLU A 241 -24.85 -23.29 -1.95
CA GLU A 241 -25.02 -22.25 -2.94
C GLU A 241 -24.08 -22.46 -4.14
N GLU A 242 -24.58 -22.11 -5.32
CA GLU A 242 -23.81 -22.19 -6.54
C GLU A 242 -22.73 -21.10 -6.58
N ILE A 243 -21.48 -21.53 -6.80
CA ILE A 243 -20.36 -20.63 -7.01
C ILE A 243 -20.34 -20.19 -8.47
N GLN A 244 -20.59 -18.92 -8.73
CA GLN A 244 -20.67 -18.35 -10.07
C GLN A 244 -19.38 -17.67 -10.49
N VAL A 245 -18.96 -17.91 -11.73
CA VAL A 245 -17.87 -17.16 -12.39
C VAL A 245 -18.48 -16.08 -13.26
N VAL A 246 -18.33 -14.83 -12.87
CA VAL A 246 -18.93 -13.67 -13.53
C VAL A 246 -17.87 -12.85 -14.22
N ALA A 247 -18.01 -12.65 -15.53
CA ALA A 247 -17.15 -11.73 -16.28
C ALA A 247 -17.55 -10.28 -15.99
N GLY A 248 -16.57 -9.44 -15.63
CA GLY A 248 -16.80 -8.02 -15.38
C GLY A 248 -15.57 -7.19 -15.71
N GLY A 249 -15.61 -6.51 -16.86
CA GLY A 249 -14.45 -5.82 -17.41
C GLY A 249 -13.34 -6.80 -17.81
N ALA A 250 -12.11 -6.54 -17.38
CA ALA A 250 -10.95 -7.39 -17.68
C ALA A 250 -10.77 -8.58 -16.72
N LEU A 251 -11.71 -8.80 -15.78
CA LEU A 251 -11.59 -9.80 -14.73
C LEU A 251 -12.77 -10.75 -14.66
N TYR A 252 -12.50 -11.97 -14.25
CA TYR A 252 -13.49 -13.00 -13.91
C TYR A 252 -13.60 -13.06 -12.38
N ARG A 253 -14.80 -12.77 -11.84
CA ARG A 253 -15.07 -12.75 -10.41
C ARG A 253 -15.78 -14.00 -9.98
N LEU A 254 -15.31 -14.61 -8.90
CA LEU A 254 -15.95 -15.75 -8.28
C LEU A 254 -16.87 -15.25 -7.17
N GLN A 255 -18.16 -15.50 -7.29
CA GLN A 255 -19.19 -14.96 -6.41
C GLN A 255 -20.19 -16.01 -5.96
N LEU A 256 -20.68 -15.85 -4.73
CA LEU A 256 -21.78 -16.61 -4.12
C LEU A 256 -22.97 -15.68 -3.90
N GLY A 257 -24.16 -16.19 -4.02
CA GLY A 257 -25.39 -15.42 -3.83
C GLY A 257 -26.29 -15.43 -5.06
N PRO A 258 -27.35 -14.60 -5.11
CA PRO A 258 -27.59 -13.43 -4.24
C PRO A 258 -28.10 -13.79 -2.84
N TYR A 259 -27.68 -13.00 -1.85
CA TYR A 259 -28.17 -13.04 -0.48
C TYR A 259 -29.19 -11.93 -0.25
N GLY A 260 -30.28 -12.26 0.45
CA GLY A 260 -31.34 -11.30 0.76
C GLY A 260 -31.01 -10.37 1.94
N ALA A 261 -30.11 -10.82 2.84
CA ALA A 261 -29.71 -10.04 4.00
C ALA A 261 -28.18 -9.97 4.11
N GLN A 262 -27.67 -8.83 4.60
CA GLN A 262 -26.23 -8.62 4.82
C GLN A 262 -25.66 -9.55 5.88
N GLU A 263 -26.46 -9.94 6.87
CA GLU A 263 -26.07 -10.85 7.92
C GLU A 263 -25.81 -12.27 7.40
N ASP A 264 -26.61 -12.73 6.42
CA ASP A 264 -26.41 -14.03 5.79
C ASP A 264 -25.12 -14.06 4.97
N ALA A 265 -24.91 -13.02 4.16
CA ALA A 265 -23.67 -12.86 3.39
C ALA A 265 -22.44 -12.81 4.31
N ARG A 266 -22.53 -12.11 5.44
CA ARG A 266 -21.44 -12.00 6.41
C ARG A 266 -21.14 -13.33 7.08
N ARG A 267 -22.16 -14.05 7.53
CA ARG A 267 -22.02 -15.38 8.16
C ARG A 267 -21.31 -16.37 7.23
N ILE A 268 -21.69 -16.40 5.95
CA ILE A 268 -21.04 -17.23 4.93
C ILE A 268 -19.60 -16.79 4.70
N ALA A 269 -19.35 -15.49 4.58
CA ALA A 269 -18.01 -14.94 4.41
C ALA A 269 -17.07 -15.30 5.57
N ASP A 270 -17.52 -15.14 6.82
CA ASP A 270 -16.75 -15.45 8.03
C ASP A 270 -16.42 -16.95 8.12
N ARG A 271 -17.38 -17.80 7.77
CA ARG A 271 -17.17 -19.26 7.75
C ARG A 271 -16.16 -19.68 6.67
N ILE A 272 -16.27 -19.13 5.46
CA ILE A 272 -15.30 -19.37 4.39
C ILE A 272 -13.90 -18.86 4.80
N GLN A 273 -13.83 -17.71 5.44
CA GLN A 273 -12.57 -17.18 5.95
C GLN A 273 -11.91 -18.10 6.96
N SER A 274 -12.68 -18.68 7.87
CA SER A 274 -12.16 -19.59 8.90
C SER A 274 -11.66 -20.94 8.33
N GLU A 275 -12.30 -21.45 7.28
CA GLU A 275 -11.99 -22.76 6.71
C GLU A 275 -10.90 -22.71 5.63
N LEU A 276 -10.90 -21.66 4.78
CA LEU A 276 -9.99 -21.55 3.65
C LEU A 276 -8.90 -20.47 3.80
N SER A 277 -8.89 -19.74 4.92
CA SER A 277 -8.00 -18.57 5.11
C SER A 277 -8.13 -17.51 3.99
N LEU A 278 -9.27 -17.51 3.28
CA LEU A 278 -9.63 -16.50 2.30
C LEU A 278 -10.23 -15.29 3.01
N ARG A 279 -10.21 -14.13 2.34
CA ARG A 279 -10.90 -12.92 2.80
C ARG A 279 -11.99 -12.55 1.80
N PRO A 280 -13.18 -13.15 1.90
CA PRO A 280 -14.28 -12.82 1.00
C PRO A 280 -14.72 -11.37 1.15
N LEU A 281 -15.17 -10.75 0.07
CA LEU A 281 -15.73 -9.40 0.06
C LEU A 281 -17.24 -9.46 -0.16
N ILE A 282 -18.01 -8.70 0.60
CA ILE A 282 -19.44 -8.54 0.36
C ILE A 282 -19.62 -7.39 -0.62
N VAL A 283 -20.26 -7.66 -1.76
CA VAL A 283 -20.49 -6.70 -2.84
C VAL A 283 -21.98 -6.67 -3.20
N SER A 284 -22.50 -5.51 -3.55
CA SER A 284 -23.86 -5.34 -4.09
C SER A 284 -23.81 -5.21 -5.61
N ARG A 285 -24.83 -5.76 -6.25
CA ARG A 285 -25.03 -5.65 -7.69
C ARG A 285 -26.39 -5.08 -8.00
#